data_eb56709889145bb9de181ce86e05fb70
#
_entry.id   eb56709889145bb9de181ce86e05fb70
#
_cell.length_a   1.000
_cell.length_b   1.000
_cell.length_c   1.000
_cell.angle_alpha   90.00
_cell.angle_beta   90.00
_cell.angle_gamma   90.00
#
_symmetry.space_group_name_H-M   'P 1'
#
loop_
_entity.id
_entity.type
_entity.pdbx_description
1 polymer ?
#
loop_
_entity_poly.entity_id
_entity_poly.type
_entity_poly.pdbx_seq_one_letter_code
_entity_poly.pdbx_strand_id
1 'polypeptide(L)'
;MQRGACILTPNPYAYWARTTQLWKAQGTAAQPQTGPLVHPSAVVHPTAQVHASVQIGPLCVVEEGAVIGAGTCLKSRVTVSAHCHIGQNCILHSGVVIGADGFGFAPEDQRWIKIEQLGAVRIGNDVEIGANTCIDRGAIADTVIEDGVKLDNLIQIGHNVHVGAHTAMAGCVGVAGSTRIGAHCTIGGGAVVLGHLTLVDGVHVSAASVVTHSLLKPGQYTGVFPIDDNKSWHKNAASLKQLNALRERLKALEAVQFKQRP
;
A
#
# COMPACT_ATOMS: atom_id res chain seq x y z
N MET A 1 10.17 38.18 16.67
CA MET A 1 9.53 37.01 17.26
C MET A 1 10.48 36.40 18.29
N GLN A 2 10.13 36.41 19.55
CA GLN A 2 10.87 35.65 20.58
C GLN A 2 10.71 34.15 20.24
N ARG A 3 11.84 33.46 20.00
CA ARG A 3 11.82 32.02 19.86
C ARG A 3 11.51 31.41 21.22
N GLY A 4 10.38 30.68 21.32
CA GLY A 4 10.04 29.94 22.54
C GLY A 4 11.08 28.84 22.83
N ALA A 5 10.92 28.16 23.98
CA ALA A 5 11.75 27.01 24.33
C ALA A 5 11.67 25.93 23.22
N CYS A 6 12.83 25.38 22.82
CA CYS A 6 12.90 24.33 21.82
C CYS A 6 13.69 23.13 22.35
N ILE A 7 13.34 21.94 21.85
CA ILE A 7 14.05 20.70 22.16
C ILE A 7 14.89 20.34 20.93
N LEU A 8 16.19 20.18 21.12
CA LEU A 8 17.10 19.73 20.06
C LEU A 8 17.20 18.20 20.09
N THR A 9 17.00 17.58 18.95
CA THR A 9 17.05 16.11 18.81
C THR A 9 17.56 15.73 17.40
N PRO A 10 18.31 14.63 17.26
CA PRO A 10 18.75 14.15 15.95
C PRO A 10 17.61 13.79 14.99
N ASN A 11 16.44 13.39 15.53
CA ASN A 11 15.24 13.07 14.74
C ASN A 11 14.00 13.71 15.35
N PRO A 12 13.65 14.96 14.95
CA PRO A 12 12.48 15.67 15.47
C PRO A 12 11.16 14.95 15.20
N TYR A 13 11.03 14.30 14.06
CA TYR A 13 9.81 13.55 13.70
C TYR A 13 9.59 12.34 14.61
N ALA A 14 10.62 11.54 14.85
CA ALA A 14 10.51 10.41 15.77
C ALA A 14 10.27 10.88 17.22
N TYR A 15 10.87 11.99 17.63
CA TYR A 15 10.60 12.58 18.94
C TYR A 15 9.13 13.00 19.07
N TRP A 16 8.60 13.70 18.08
CA TRP A 16 7.20 14.10 18.02
C TRP A 16 6.26 12.89 18.05
N ALA A 17 6.53 11.86 17.26
CA ALA A 17 5.74 10.63 17.26
C ALA A 17 5.65 10.01 18.67
N ARG A 18 6.79 9.87 19.36
CA ARG A 18 6.82 9.34 20.74
C ARG A 18 6.04 10.25 21.70
N THR A 19 6.15 11.56 21.56
CA THR A 19 5.41 12.52 22.40
C THR A 19 3.89 12.37 22.23
N THR A 20 3.41 12.21 21.00
CA THR A 20 1.99 11.97 20.73
C THR A 20 1.50 10.64 21.32
N GLN A 21 2.33 9.60 21.30
CA GLN A 21 2.02 8.31 21.94
C GLN A 21 1.92 8.42 23.45
N LEU A 22 2.84 9.12 24.10
CA LEU A 22 2.78 9.40 25.54
C LEU A 22 1.53 10.18 25.90
N TRP A 23 1.16 11.18 25.11
CA TRP A 23 -0.04 11.98 25.35
C TRP A 23 -1.31 11.14 25.24
N LYS A 24 -1.38 10.30 24.21
CA LYS A 24 -2.48 9.36 24.04
C LYS A 24 -2.58 8.39 25.23
N ALA A 25 -1.45 7.84 25.67
CA ALA A 25 -1.42 6.92 26.80
C ALA A 25 -1.91 7.59 28.12
N GLN A 26 -1.54 8.85 28.36
CA GLN A 26 -2.03 9.62 29.52
C GLN A 26 -3.54 9.89 29.43
N GLY A 27 -4.06 10.22 28.25
CA GLY A 27 -5.49 10.46 28.05
C GLY A 27 -6.33 9.19 28.16
N THR A 28 -5.82 8.04 27.72
CA THR A 28 -6.51 6.74 27.83
C THR A 28 -6.43 6.13 29.23
N ALA A 29 -5.39 6.43 30.00
CA ALA A 29 -5.31 6.03 31.40
C ALA A 29 -6.41 6.72 32.26
N ALA A 30 -6.91 7.88 31.83
CA ALA A 30 -8.01 8.58 32.49
C ALA A 30 -9.42 8.06 32.13
N GLN A 31 -9.53 7.24 31.08
CA GLN A 31 -10.78 6.58 30.64
C GLN A 31 -10.55 5.09 30.44
N PRO A 32 -10.77 4.25 31.48
CA PRO A 32 -10.72 2.81 31.28
C PRO A 32 -11.75 2.40 30.21
N GLN A 33 -11.35 1.50 29.31
CA GLN A 33 -12.29 0.93 28.33
C GLN A 33 -13.45 0.26 29.09
N THR A 34 -14.60 0.87 29.08
CA THR A 34 -15.79 0.42 29.83
C THR A 34 -16.68 -0.53 29.02
N GLY A 35 -16.29 -0.87 27.78
CA GLY A 35 -17.07 -1.73 26.89
C GLY A 35 -16.41 -3.09 26.62
N PRO A 36 -17.18 -4.05 26.08
CA PRO A 36 -16.64 -5.34 25.65
C PRO A 36 -15.59 -5.16 24.56
N LEU A 37 -14.54 -6.00 24.57
CA LEU A 37 -13.48 -5.99 23.56
C LEU A 37 -14.03 -6.31 22.16
N VAL A 38 -15.08 -7.14 22.09
CA VAL A 38 -15.83 -7.43 20.86
C VAL A 38 -17.17 -6.70 20.93
N HIS A 39 -17.40 -5.80 20.00
CA HIS A 39 -18.66 -5.04 19.94
C HIS A 39 -19.83 -5.98 19.65
N PRO A 40 -21.01 -5.81 20.30
CA PRO A 40 -22.17 -6.71 20.11
C PRO A 40 -22.69 -6.81 18.68
N SER A 41 -22.43 -5.81 17.83
CA SER A 41 -22.81 -5.83 16.39
C SER A 41 -21.74 -6.45 15.50
N ALA A 42 -20.61 -6.91 16.02
CA ALA A 42 -19.63 -7.65 15.24
C ALA A 42 -20.09 -9.09 15.04
N VAL A 43 -19.83 -9.63 13.86
CA VAL A 43 -20.08 -11.04 13.54
C VAL A 43 -18.73 -11.76 13.48
N VAL A 44 -18.51 -12.68 14.40
CA VAL A 44 -17.29 -13.48 14.45
C VAL A 44 -17.67 -14.95 14.28
N HIS A 45 -17.14 -15.59 13.24
CA HIS A 45 -17.43 -16.99 12.97
C HIS A 45 -16.91 -17.88 14.12
N PRO A 46 -17.66 -18.93 14.55
CA PRO A 46 -17.25 -19.78 15.69
C PRO A 46 -15.91 -20.48 15.54
N THR A 47 -15.44 -20.71 14.30
CA THR A 47 -14.14 -21.33 14.04
C THR A 47 -13.00 -20.32 13.90
N ALA A 48 -13.28 -19.01 13.95
CA ALA A 48 -12.25 -18.00 13.95
C ALA A 48 -11.44 -18.04 15.25
N GLN A 49 -10.13 -17.92 15.14
CA GLN A 49 -9.20 -17.93 16.26
C GLN A 49 -8.79 -16.51 16.61
N VAL A 50 -9.51 -15.89 17.53
CA VAL A 50 -9.29 -14.51 17.96
C VAL A 50 -8.65 -14.50 19.34
N HIS A 51 -7.46 -13.91 19.47
CA HIS A 51 -6.80 -13.79 20.78
C HIS A 51 -7.63 -12.95 21.76
N ALA A 52 -7.63 -13.28 23.03
CA ALA A 52 -8.48 -12.67 24.05
C ALA A 52 -8.26 -11.14 24.25
N SER A 53 -7.12 -10.60 23.80
CA SER A 53 -6.81 -9.17 23.88
C SER A 53 -7.18 -8.37 22.61
N VAL A 54 -7.76 -9.02 21.60
CA VAL A 54 -8.15 -8.35 20.35
C VAL A 54 -9.36 -7.45 20.59
N GLN A 55 -9.32 -6.26 20.01
CA GLN A 55 -10.45 -5.33 20.01
C GLN A 55 -11.16 -5.38 18.66
N ILE A 56 -12.44 -5.67 18.65
CA ILE A 56 -13.27 -5.74 17.45
C ILE A 56 -14.39 -4.71 17.54
N GLY A 57 -14.31 -3.69 16.70
CA GLY A 57 -15.26 -2.59 16.62
C GLY A 57 -16.62 -2.97 16.02
N PRO A 58 -17.56 -2.00 15.96
CA PRO A 58 -18.91 -2.26 15.48
C PRO A 58 -18.93 -2.65 13.99
N LEU A 59 -19.88 -3.54 13.66
CA LEU A 59 -20.16 -3.99 12.28
C LEU A 59 -18.95 -4.66 11.59
N CYS A 60 -17.97 -5.16 12.36
CA CYS A 60 -16.90 -6.01 11.81
C CYS A 60 -17.42 -7.39 11.49
N VAL A 61 -16.85 -8.02 10.46
CA VAL A 61 -17.09 -9.42 10.09
C VAL A 61 -15.76 -10.16 10.09
N VAL A 62 -15.68 -11.25 10.84
CA VAL A 62 -14.53 -12.17 10.89
C VAL A 62 -15.04 -13.54 10.48
N GLU A 63 -14.58 -14.02 9.32
CA GLU A 63 -15.12 -15.24 8.72
C GLU A 63 -14.42 -16.51 9.22
N GLU A 64 -14.84 -17.63 8.64
CA GLU A 64 -14.40 -18.99 9.00
C GLU A 64 -12.88 -19.13 9.00
N GLY A 65 -12.33 -19.73 10.05
CA GLY A 65 -10.91 -20.06 10.14
C GLY A 65 -9.95 -18.87 10.12
N ALA A 66 -10.45 -17.64 10.18
CA ALA A 66 -9.59 -16.46 10.30
C ALA A 66 -8.84 -16.46 11.64
N VAL A 67 -7.60 -15.97 11.62
CA VAL A 67 -6.74 -15.91 12.82
C VAL A 67 -6.32 -14.47 13.09
N ILE A 68 -6.51 -13.98 14.33
CA ILE A 68 -6.16 -12.62 14.72
C ILE A 68 -5.31 -12.64 16.00
N GLY A 69 -4.08 -12.14 15.89
CA GLY A 69 -3.06 -12.13 16.94
C GLY A 69 -3.30 -11.10 18.03
N ALA A 70 -2.58 -11.28 19.13
CA ALA A 70 -2.71 -10.47 20.35
C ALA A 70 -2.55 -8.98 20.13
N GLY A 71 -3.30 -8.15 20.84
CA GLY A 71 -3.20 -6.69 20.82
C GLY A 71 -3.70 -6.02 19.55
N THR A 72 -4.17 -6.78 18.56
CA THR A 72 -4.70 -6.25 17.31
C THR A 72 -6.05 -5.56 17.52
N CYS A 73 -6.26 -4.46 16.79
CA CYS A 73 -7.47 -3.64 16.86
C CYS A 73 -8.11 -3.51 15.49
N LEU A 74 -9.31 -4.07 15.35
CA LEU A 74 -10.19 -3.83 14.20
C LEU A 74 -11.12 -2.67 14.53
N LYS A 75 -11.05 -1.57 13.77
CA LYS A 75 -12.00 -0.45 13.89
C LYS A 75 -13.36 -0.87 13.32
N SER A 76 -14.26 0.08 13.10
CA SER A 76 -15.60 -0.25 12.59
C SER A 76 -15.60 -0.78 11.16
N ARG A 77 -16.50 -1.72 10.84
CA ARG A 77 -16.75 -2.22 9.47
C ARG A 77 -15.51 -2.84 8.79
N VAL A 78 -14.64 -3.45 9.56
CA VAL A 78 -13.54 -4.25 9.01
C VAL A 78 -14.07 -5.63 8.65
N THR A 79 -13.70 -6.13 7.46
CA THR A 79 -13.97 -7.49 7.03
C THR A 79 -12.67 -8.27 6.96
N VAL A 80 -12.62 -9.41 7.63
CA VAL A 80 -11.53 -10.38 7.53
C VAL A 80 -12.11 -11.67 6.98
N SER A 81 -11.81 -11.96 5.73
CA SER A 81 -12.36 -13.12 5.02
C SER A 81 -11.74 -14.43 5.49
N ALA A 82 -12.39 -15.53 5.10
CA ALA A 82 -12.05 -16.88 5.56
C ALA A 82 -10.57 -17.22 5.37
N HIS A 83 -10.01 -17.87 6.40
CA HIS A 83 -8.63 -18.37 6.46
C HIS A 83 -7.54 -17.32 6.39
N CYS A 84 -7.87 -16.03 6.45
CA CYS A 84 -6.87 -14.96 6.51
C CYS A 84 -6.22 -14.87 7.89
N HIS A 85 -4.93 -14.50 7.91
CA HIS A 85 -4.13 -14.38 9.12
C HIS A 85 -3.69 -12.93 9.35
N ILE A 86 -3.90 -12.41 10.56
CA ILE A 86 -3.42 -11.12 11.02
C ILE A 86 -2.57 -11.33 12.26
N GLY A 87 -1.35 -10.81 12.25
CA GLY A 87 -0.40 -10.92 13.35
C GLY A 87 -0.79 -10.10 14.58
N GLN A 88 0.19 -9.82 15.43
CA GLN A 88 0.02 -9.11 16.70
C GLN A 88 0.14 -7.60 16.51
N ASN A 89 -0.48 -6.84 17.44
CA ASN A 89 -0.39 -5.38 17.54
C ASN A 89 -0.76 -4.63 16.25
N CYS A 90 -1.57 -5.21 15.38
CA CYS A 90 -2.02 -4.56 14.16
C CYS A 90 -3.17 -3.59 14.43
N ILE A 91 -3.28 -2.58 13.58
CA ILE A 91 -4.42 -1.64 13.59
C ILE A 91 -5.02 -1.64 12.18
N LEU A 92 -6.28 -2.07 12.08
CA LEU A 92 -7.04 -2.01 10.85
C LEU A 92 -8.12 -0.93 10.99
N HIS A 93 -8.00 0.12 10.20
CA HIS A 93 -8.94 1.24 10.24
C HIS A 93 -10.27 0.92 9.58
N SER A 94 -11.24 1.82 9.73
CA SER A 94 -12.63 1.56 9.32
C SER A 94 -12.78 1.25 7.84
N GLY A 95 -13.55 0.21 7.54
CA GLY A 95 -13.85 -0.21 6.16
C GLY A 95 -12.75 -0.99 5.45
N VAL A 96 -11.68 -1.39 6.15
CA VAL A 96 -10.63 -2.27 5.60
C VAL A 96 -11.23 -3.63 5.24
N VAL A 97 -10.84 -4.16 4.07
CA VAL A 97 -11.23 -5.49 3.61
C VAL A 97 -9.98 -6.34 3.38
N ILE A 98 -9.90 -7.45 4.09
CA ILE A 98 -8.79 -8.41 4.00
C ILE A 98 -9.31 -9.71 3.40
N GLY A 99 -8.75 -10.10 2.25
CA GLY A 99 -9.02 -11.41 1.64
C GLY A 99 -10.22 -11.44 0.69
N ALA A 100 -10.63 -10.30 0.10
CA ALA A 100 -11.52 -10.32 -1.04
C ALA A 100 -10.90 -11.07 -2.22
N ASP A 101 -11.73 -11.63 -3.11
CA ASP A 101 -11.23 -12.27 -4.33
C ASP A 101 -10.46 -11.26 -5.19
N GLY A 102 -9.28 -11.66 -5.63
CA GLY A 102 -8.52 -10.92 -6.62
C GLY A 102 -9.16 -10.93 -8.00
N PHE A 103 -8.76 -10.00 -8.86
CA PHE A 103 -9.24 -9.91 -10.23
C PHE A 103 -8.56 -10.99 -11.11
N GLY A 104 -9.11 -12.19 -11.08
CA GLY A 104 -8.63 -13.34 -11.85
C GLY A 104 -9.68 -13.82 -12.86
N PHE A 105 -9.45 -13.56 -14.14
CA PHE A 105 -10.32 -14.00 -15.24
C PHE A 105 -9.52 -14.38 -16.47
N ALA A 106 -9.93 -15.47 -17.14
CA ALA A 106 -9.37 -15.91 -18.40
C ALA A 106 -10.34 -15.61 -19.55
N PRO A 107 -9.88 -15.05 -20.69
CA PRO A 107 -10.75 -14.88 -21.85
C PRO A 107 -10.91 -16.21 -22.60
N GLU A 108 -12.15 -16.61 -22.87
CA GLU A 108 -12.51 -17.74 -23.70
C GLU A 108 -13.80 -17.40 -24.46
N ASP A 109 -13.81 -17.55 -25.76
CA ASP A 109 -14.96 -17.29 -26.66
C ASP A 109 -15.66 -15.94 -26.38
N GLN A 110 -14.87 -14.87 -26.27
CA GLN A 110 -15.31 -13.49 -25.97
C GLN A 110 -16.03 -13.35 -24.62
N ARG A 111 -15.84 -14.27 -23.70
CA ARG A 111 -16.36 -14.25 -22.32
C ARG A 111 -15.22 -14.30 -21.32
N TRP A 112 -15.50 -13.91 -20.09
CA TRP A 112 -14.56 -13.99 -18.98
C TRP A 112 -14.92 -15.18 -18.09
N ILE A 113 -14.02 -16.15 -18.00
CA ILE A 113 -14.12 -17.28 -17.07
C ILE A 113 -13.41 -16.90 -15.79
N LYS A 114 -14.08 -17.00 -14.66
CA LYS A 114 -13.48 -16.71 -13.35
C LYS A 114 -12.39 -17.72 -13.03
N ILE A 115 -11.27 -17.23 -12.55
CA ILE A 115 -10.22 -18.00 -11.90
C ILE A 115 -10.47 -17.91 -10.40
N GLU A 116 -10.79 -19.04 -9.75
CA GLU A 116 -11.06 -19.09 -8.33
C GLU A 116 -9.84 -18.66 -7.52
N GLN A 117 -10.09 -17.91 -6.45
CA GLN A 117 -9.07 -17.37 -5.57
C GLN A 117 -9.01 -18.23 -4.31
N LEU A 118 -8.10 -19.22 -4.29
CA LEU A 118 -8.04 -20.29 -3.30
C LEU A 118 -7.03 -20.02 -2.17
N GLY A 119 -6.14 -19.04 -2.35
CA GLY A 119 -5.19 -18.61 -1.32
C GLY A 119 -5.87 -17.72 -0.26
N ALA A 120 -5.07 -17.18 0.62
CA ALA A 120 -5.50 -16.28 1.69
C ALA A 120 -4.66 -15.00 1.69
N VAL A 121 -4.80 -14.20 2.77
CA VAL A 121 -3.91 -13.07 3.09
C VAL A 121 -3.21 -13.39 4.41
N ARG A 122 -1.89 -13.14 4.44
CA ARG A 122 -1.07 -13.20 5.65
C ARG A 122 -0.51 -11.83 5.96
N ILE A 123 -0.86 -11.31 7.12
CA ILE A 123 -0.38 -10.04 7.64
C ILE A 123 0.50 -10.32 8.85
N GLY A 124 1.71 -9.78 8.86
CA GLY A 124 2.66 -9.87 9.97
C GLY A 124 2.26 -9.04 11.19
N ASN A 125 3.23 -8.76 12.04
CA ASN A 125 3.04 -8.02 13.28
C ASN A 125 3.24 -6.51 13.08
N ASP A 126 2.68 -5.70 14.00
CA ASP A 126 2.85 -4.24 14.03
C ASP A 126 2.47 -3.54 12.71
N VAL A 127 1.55 -4.12 11.95
CA VAL A 127 1.04 -3.56 10.68
C VAL A 127 -0.10 -2.57 10.95
N GLU A 128 -0.09 -1.44 10.25
CA GLU A 128 -1.21 -0.50 10.29
C GLU A 128 -1.79 -0.31 8.89
N ILE A 129 -3.12 -0.44 8.77
CA ILE A 129 -3.84 -0.39 7.50
C ILE A 129 -4.92 0.68 7.58
N GLY A 130 -4.79 1.71 6.74
CA GLY A 130 -5.68 2.86 6.66
C GLY A 130 -7.07 2.53 6.13
N ALA A 131 -7.99 3.45 6.32
CA ALA A 131 -9.41 3.26 6.04
C ALA A 131 -9.70 2.92 4.56
N ASN A 132 -10.63 1.97 4.35
CA ASN A 132 -11.09 1.50 3.03
C ASN A 132 -9.96 0.94 2.14
N THR A 133 -8.86 0.52 2.70
CA THR A 133 -7.81 -0.23 1.99
C THR A 133 -8.29 -1.66 1.79
N CYS A 134 -8.07 -2.20 0.59
CA CYS A 134 -8.39 -3.57 0.23
C CYS A 134 -7.12 -4.36 -0.07
N ILE A 135 -7.03 -5.57 0.49
CA ILE A 135 -5.95 -6.52 0.23
C ILE A 135 -6.58 -7.82 -0.26
N ASP A 136 -6.38 -8.11 -1.55
CA ASP A 136 -6.97 -9.29 -2.18
C ASP A 136 -6.23 -10.56 -1.75
N ARG A 137 -6.97 -11.67 -1.67
CA ARG A 137 -6.37 -12.99 -1.47
C ARG A 137 -5.59 -13.44 -2.70
N GLY A 138 -4.67 -14.35 -2.51
CA GLY A 138 -3.97 -14.93 -3.63
C GLY A 138 -4.79 -15.98 -4.39
N ALA A 139 -4.42 -16.23 -5.64
CA ALA A 139 -5.11 -17.22 -6.47
C ALA A 139 -4.87 -18.67 -5.96
N ILE A 140 -3.62 -19.01 -5.66
CA ILE A 140 -3.22 -20.31 -5.09
C ILE A 140 -2.33 -20.06 -3.85
N ALA A 141 -1.24 -19.34 -4.03
CA ALA A 141 -0.39 -18.90 -2.93
C ALA A 141 -0.99 -17.63 -2.27
N ASP A 142 -0.63 -17.36 -1.03
CA ASP A 142 -1.16 -16.24 -0.28
C ASP A 142 -0.62 -14.88 -0.79
N THR A 143 -1.39 -13.82 -0.55
CA THR A 143 -0.91 -12.44 -0.53
C THR A 143 -0.26 -12.17 0.82
N VAL A 144 0.94 -11.56 0.85
CA VAL A 144 1.75 -11.43 2.06
C VAL A 144 2.08 -9.97 2.34
N ILE A 145 1.81 -9.53 3.56
CA ILE A 145 2.22 -8.24 4.13
C ILE A 145 3.10 -8.52 5.34
N GLU A 146 4.37 -8.18 5.25
CA GLU A 146 5.33 -8.48 6.33
C GLU A 146 5.22 -7.51 7.51
N ASP A 147 6.04 -7.73 8.54
CA ASP A 147 6.02 -6.99 9.80
C ASP A 147 6.28 -5.48 9.61
N GLY A 148 5.63 -4.66 10.39
CA GLY A 148 5.86 -3.22 10.46
C GLY A 148 5.40 -2.40 9.27
N VAL A 149 4.76 -3.01 8.27
CA VAL A 149 4.22 -2.32 7.09
C VAL A 149 3.17 -1.30 7.49
N LYS A 150 3.18 -0.14 6.82
CA LYS A 150 2.21 0.93 6.99
C LYS A 150 1.53 1.26 5.67
N LEU A 151 0.24 1.01 5.59
CA LEU A 151 -0.60 1.32 4.46
C LEU A 151 -1.56 2.44 4.84
N ASP A 152 -1.59 3.51 4.06
CA ASP A 152 -2.53 4.61 4.24
C ASP A 152 -3.92 4.23 3.68
N ASN A 153 -4.82 5.20 3.58
CA ASN A 153 -6.19 5.00 3.16
C ASN A 153 -6.33 4.72 1.65
N LEU A 154 -7.38 3.98 1.27
CA LEU A 154 -7.77 3.75 -0.13
C LEU A 154 -6.69 3.06 -0.97
N ILE A 155 -5.88 2.22 -0.37
CA ILE A 155 -4.88 1.44 -1.08
C ILE A 155 -5.51 0.15 -1.63
N GLN A 156 -5.12 -0.24 -2.86
CA GLN A 156 -5.45 -1.53 -3.43
C GLN A 156 -4.20 -2.41 -3.55
N ILE A 157 -4.19 -3.53 -2.85
CA ILE A 157 -3.17 -4.59 -2.99
C ILE A 157 -3.81 -5.77 -3.71
N GLY A 158 -3.33 -6.05 -4.92
CA GLY A 158 -3.82 -7.15 -5.76
C GLY A 158 -3.38 -8.53 -5.24
N HIS A 159 -3.97 -9.56 -5.84
CA HIS A 159 -3.71 -10.96 -5.48
C HIS A 159 -2.22 -11.36 -5.61
N ASN A 160 -1.74 -12.20 -4.72
CA ASN A 160 -0.37 -12.72 -4.72
C ASN A 160 0.74 -11.65 -4.61
N VAL A 161 0.40 -10.44 -4.19
CA VAL A 161 1.40 -9.40 -3.89
C VAL A 161 2.16 -9.76 -2.63
N HIS A 162 3.45 -9.46 -2.61
CA HIS A 162 4.29 -9.55 -1.42
C HIS A 162 4.86 -8.16 -1.09
N VAL A 163 4.60 -7.68 0.11
CA VAL A 163 5.13 -6.41 0.64
C VAL A 163 6.09 -6.71 1.77
N GLY A 164 7.37 -6.39 1.57
CA GLY A 164 8.45 -6.58 2.53
C GLY A 164 8.36 -5.67 3.75
N ALA A 165 9.01 -6.10 4.82
CA ALA A 165 8.93 -5.50 6.14
C ALA A 165 9.24 -3.99 6.15
N HIS A 166 8.56 -3.26 7.04
CA HIS A 166 8.75 -1.83 7.26
C HIS A 166 8.57 -0.94 6.01
N THR A 167 7.89 -1.44 4.98
CA THR A 167 7.51 -0.66 3.80
C THR A 167 6.30 0.22 4.13
N ALA A 168 6.29 1.45 3.61
CA ALA A 168 5.20 2.39 3.78
C ALA A 168 4.61 2.82 2.44
N MET A 169 3.28 2.89 2.35
CA MET A 169 2.56 3.34 1.16
C MET A 169 1.58 4.45 1.55
N ALA A 170 1.63 5.56 0.84
CA ALA A 170 0.71 6.67 1.04
C ALA A 170 -0.63 6.44 0.32
N GLY A 171 -1.60 7.28 0.57
CA GLY A 171 -2.98 7.09 0.12
C GLY A 171 -3.16 6.87 -1.38
N CYS A 172 -4.15 6.07 -1.73
CA CYS A 172 -4.54 5.78 -3.12
C CYS A 172 -3.47 5.06 -3.95
N VAL A 173 -2.48 4.40 -3.35
CA VAL A 173 -1.53 3.55 -4.07
C VAL A 173 -2.23 2.31 -4.60
N GLY A 174 -1.94 1.94 -5.84
CA GLY A 174 -2.37 0.68 -6.44
C GLY A 174 -1.19 -0.24 -6.73
N VAL A 175 -1.24 -1.47 -6.24
CA VAL A 175 -0.26 -2.51 -6.52
C VAL A 175 -0.96 -3.68 -7.21
N ALA A 176 -0.63 -3.90 -8.47
CA ALA A 176 -1.25 -4.97 -9.27
C ALA A 176 -0.68 -6.35 -8.89
N GLY A 177 -1.43 -7.39 -9.23
CA GLY A 177 -1.18 -8.76 -8.81
C GLY A 177 0.21 -9.30 -9.10
N SER A 178 0.67 -10.21 -8.25
CA SER A 178 1.96 -10.93 -8.35
C SER A 178 3.20 -10.03 -8.27
N THR A 179 3.06 -8.80 -7.81
CA THR A 179 4.18 -7.85 -7.59
C THR A 179 4.89 -8.16 -6.28
N ARG A 180 6.22 -8.06 -6.30
CA ARG A 180 7.07 -8.15 -5.11
C ARG A 180 7.67 -6.80 -4.77
N ILE A 181 7.39 -6.29 -3.60
CA ILE A 181 7.96 -5.05 -3.06
C ILE A 181 8.85 -5.44 -1.88
N GLY A 182 10.11 -5.03 -1.91
CA GLY A 182 11.09 -5.32 -0.88
C GLY A 182 10.83 -4.59 0.44
N ALA A 183 11.72 -4.78 1.39
CA ALA A 183 11.68 -4.14 2.70
C ALA A 183 12.11 -2.66 2.63
N HIS A 184 11.66 -1.87 3.60
CA HIS A 184 12.04 -0.45 3.76
C HIS A 184 11.77 0.42 2.52
N CYS A 185 10.82 0.05 1.69
CA CYS A 185 10.38 0.85 0.56
C CYS A 185 9.42 1.96 1.00
N THR A 186 9.33 3.02 0.20
CA THR A 186 8.27 4.02 0.34
C THR A 186 7.60 4.29 -1.01
N ILE A 187 6.27 4.19 -1.04
CA ILE A 187 5.49 4.43 -2.26
C ILE A 187 4.62 5.66 -2.05
N GLY A 188 4.87 6.70 -2.84
CA GLY A 188 4.16 7.98 -2.76
C GLY A 188 2.70 7.87 -3.19
N GLY A 189 1.85 8.75 -2.64
CA GLY A 189 0.40 8.72 -2.86
C GLY A 189 -0.01 8.75 -4.32
N GLY A 190 -1.02 7.98 -4.68
CA GLY A 190 -1.52 7.86 -6.04
C GLY A 190 -0.57 7.17 -7.03
N ALA A 191 0.54 6.61 -6.56
CA ALA A 191 1.41 5.82 -7.44
C ALA A 191 0.78 4.47 -7.78
N VAL A 192 1.09 3.97 -8.98
CA VAL A 192 0.62 2.66 -9.46
C VAL A 192 1.82 1.79 -9.80
N VAL A 193 1.86 0.57 -9.27
CA VAL A 193 2.85 -0.45 -9.61
C VAL A 193 2.17 -1.54 -10.43
N LEU A 194 2.63 -1.75 -11.67
CA LEU A 194 2.06 -2.76 -12.55
C LEU A 194 2.38 -4.19 -12.06
N GLY A 195 1.63 -5.15 -12.55
CA GLY A 195 1.72 -6.55 -12.11
C GLY A 195 3.03 -7.25 -12.49
N HIS A 196 3.37 -8.30 -11.72
CA HIS A 196 4.52 -9.16 -11.93
C HIS A 196 5.89 -8.46 -11.89
N LEU A 197 5.98 -7.31 -11.23
CA LEU A 197 7.21 -6.54 -11.06
C LEU A 197 7.91 -6.88 -9.74
N THR A 198 9.21 -6.58 -9.70
CA THR A 198 10.01 -6.64 -8.48
C THR A 198 10.61 -5.27 -8.19
N LEU A 199 10.35 -4.75 -7.00
CA LEU A 199 11.04 -3.60 -6.41
C LEU A 199 11.91 -4.14 -5.29
N VAL A 200 13.24 -3.95 -5.38
CA VAL A 200 14.16 -4.40 -4.33
C VAL A 200 14.04 -3.52 -3.07
N ASP A 201 14.68 -3.94 -2.00
CA ASP A 201 14.70 -3.21 -0.74
C ASP A 201 15.19 -1.77 -0.91
N GLY A 202 14.63 -0.84 -0.14
CA GLY A 202 15.03 0.57 -0.14
C GLY A 202 14.70 1.34 -1.41
N VAL A 203 13.72 0.91 -2.18
CA VAL A 203 13.17 1.67 -3.32
C VAL A 203 12.17 2.72 -2.81
N HIS A 204 12.32 3.95 -3.28
CA HIS A 204 11.44 5.07 -2.97
C HIS A 204 10.77 5.57 -4.26
N VAL A 205 9.45 5.43 -4.37
CA VAL A 205 8.66 5.87 -5.53
C VAL A 205 7.96 7.19 -5.20
N SER A 206 8.16 8.20 -6.02
CA SER A 206 7.48 9.51 -5.86
C SER A 206 5.98 9.40 -6.12
N ALA A 207 5.20 10.31 -5.54
CA ALA A 207 3.75 10.38 -5.73
C ALA A 207 3.35 10.45 -7.21
N ALA A 208 2.18 9.91 -7.53
CA ALA A 208 1.57 9.88 -8.87
C ALA A 208 2.45 9.22 -9.97
N SER A 209 3.46 8.42 -9.58
CA SER A 209 4.31 7.71 -10.53
C SER A 209 3.67 6.40 -10.99
N VAL A 210 3.91 6.02 -12.24
CA VAL A 210 3.53 4.70 -12.77
C VAL A 210 4.80 3.87 -12.98
N VAL A 211 4.94 2.80 -12.19
CA VAL A 211 6.06 1.87 -12.29
C VAL A 211 5.71 0.79 -13.30
N THR A 212 6.38 0.80 -14.44
CA THR A 212 6.09 -0.08 -15.60
C THR A 212 7.11 -1.19 -15.79
N HIS A 213 8.17 -1.21 -15.00
CA HIS A 213 9.23 -2.23 -15.04
C HIS A 213 9.84 -2.42 -13.64
N SER A 214 10.51 -3.55 -13.44
CA SER A 214 11.16 -3.85 -12.16
C SER A 214 12.26 -2.86 -11.80
N LEU A 215 12.33 -2.45 -10.54
CA LEU A 215 13.33 -1.53 -9.99
C LEU A 215 14.34 -2.34 -9.18
N LEU A 216 15.45 -2.71 -9.82
CA LEU A 216 16.45 -3.65 -9.28
C LEU A 216 17.63 -2.97 -8.58
N LYS A 217 17.50 -1.69 -8.26
CA LYS A 217 18.48 -0.93 -7.44
C LYS A 217 17.75 -0.09 -6.42
N PRO A 218 18.24 0.00 -5.17
CA PRO A 218 17.73 0.97 -4.20
C PRO A 218 17.84 2.40 -4.73
N GLY A 219 16.98 3.28 -4.30
CA GLY A 219 17.03 4.68 -4.69
C GLY A 219 15.66 5.29 -4.94
N GLN A 220 15.63 6.57 -5.29
CA GLN A 220 14.40 7.30 -5.57
C GLN A 220 14.08 7.29 -7.06
N TYR A 221 12.81 6.98 -7.37
CA TYR A 221 12.28 6.92 -8.72
C TYR A 221 11.07 7.83 -8.86
N THR A 222 11.01 8.56 -9.98
CA THR A 222 9.92 9.48 -10.29
C THR A 222 9.45 9.23 -11.72
N GLY A 223 8.15 9.03 -11.90
CA GLY A 223 7.53 8.74 -13.20
C GLY A 223 6.24 9.55 -13.42
N VAL A 224 6.31 10.86 -13.19
CA VAL A 224 5.20 11.80 -13.37
C VAL A 224 5.62 12.93 -14.31
N PHE A 225 4.70 13.40 -15.16
CA PHE A 225 4.94 14.56 -16.01
C PHE A 225 4.91 15.83 -15.15
N PRO A 226 5.88 16.77 -15.29
CA PRO A 226 5.92 18.00 -14.51
C PRO A 226 4.66 18.84 -14.70
N ILE A 227 4.18 19.44 -13.61
CA ILE A 227 3.10 20.42 -13.66
C ILE A 227 3.61 21.73 -14.30
N ASP A 228 2.75 22.35 -15.13
CA ASP A 228 3.03 23.64 -15.77
C ASP A 228 1.71 24.40 -15.94
N ASP A 229 1.75 25.66 -16.37
CA ASP A 229 0.53 26.34 -16.80
C ASP A 229 -0.13 25.59 -17.97
N ASN A 230 -1.45 25.66 -18.06
CA ASN A 230 -2.21 24.86 -19.01
C ASN A 230 -1.74 25.02 -20.48
N LYS A 231 -1.39 26.25 -20.91
CA LYS A 231 -0.94 26.53 -22.29
C LYS A 231 0.42 25.91 -22.57
N SER A 232 1.36 26.04 -21.65
CA SER A 232 2.71 25.45 -21.73
C SER A 232 2.64 23.92 -21.66
N TRP A 233 1.82 23.40 -20.76
CA TRP A 233 1.61 21.96 -20.62
C TRP A 233 1.12 21.33 -21.94
N HIS A 234 0.10 21.90 -22.58
CA HIS A 234 -0.42 21.41 -23.85
C HIS A 234 0.63 21.43 -24.98
N LYS A 235 1.47 22.46 -25.04
CA LYS A 235 2.57 22.53 -26.02
C LYS A 235 3.60 21.43 -25.79
N ASN A 236 4.00 21.23 -24.53
CA ASN A 236 4.96 20.21 -24.14
C ASN A 236 4.41 18.80 -24.41
N ALA A 237 3.15 18.53 -24.05
CA ALA A 237 2.48 17.27 -24.31
C ALA A 237 2.36 16.96 -25.82
N ALA A 238 2.09 17.96 -26.65
CA ALA A 238 2.08 17.80 -28.11
C ALA A 238 3.47 17.46 -28.65
N SER A 239 4.52 18.07 -28.08
CA SER A 239 5.92 17.81 -28.48
C SER A 239 6.34 16.37 -28.11
N LEU A 240 5.90 15.83 -26.95
CA LEU A 240 6.16 14.45 -26.56
C LEU A 240 5.69 13.44 -27.62
N LYS A 241 4.54 13.66 -28.24
CA LYS A 241 4.03 12.80 -29.32
C LYS A 241 4.93 12.80 -30.56
N GLN A 242 5.77 13.82 -30.72
CA GLN A 242 6.65 14.00 -31.89
C GLN A 242 8.11 13.63 -31.60
N LEU A 243 8.45 13.17 -30.39
CA LEU A 243 9.84 12.90 -29.99
C LEU A 243 10.56 11.96 -30.95
N ASN A 244 9.91 10.91 -31.44
CA ASN A 244 10.53 10.00 -32.40
C ASN A 244 10.85 10.70 -33.74
N ALA A 245 9.91 11.50 -34.26
CA ALA A 245 10.14 12.27 -35.50
C ALA A 245 11.23 13.32 -35.33
N LEU A 246 11.28 13.97 -34.17
CA LEU A 246 12.35 14.92 -33.83
C LEU A 246 13.72 14.23 -33.76
N ARG A 247 13.80 13.06 -33.15
CA ARG A 247 15.03 12.23 -33.08
C ARG A 247 15.54 11.85 -34.45
N GLU A 248 14.66 11.41 -35.37
CA GLU A 248 15.08 11.02 -36.73
C GLU A 248 15.53 12.24 -37.54
N ARG A 249 14.87 13.40 -37.38
CA ARG A 249 15.32 14.68 -37.99
C ARG A 249 16.69 15.09 -37.47
N LEU A 250 16.94 14.96 -36.19
CA LEU A 250 18.24 15.30 -35.58
C LEU A 250 19.35 14.40 -36.13
N LYS A 251 19.14 13.09 -36.19
CA LYS A 251 20.09 12.15 -36.79
C LYS A 251 20.42 12.49 -38.26
N ALA A 252 19.41 12.87 -39.04
CA ALA A 252 19.63 13.27 -40.41
C ALA A 252 20.50 14.54 -40.54
N LEU A 253 20.28 15.54 -39.67
CA LEU A 253 21.10 16.75 -39.61
C LEU A 253 22.55 16.43 -39.19
N GLU A 254 22.76 15.60 -38.16
CA GLU A 254 24.08 15.17 -37.75
C GLU A 254 24.85 14.46 -38.87
N ALA A 255 24.18 13.57 -39.63
CA ALA A 255 24.80 12.86 -40.75
C ALA A 255 25.25 13.80 -41.89
N VAL A 256 24.51 14.89 -42.12
CA VAL A 256 24.90 15.93 -43.10
C VAL A 256 26.13 16.72 -42.62
N GLN A 257 26.17 17.09 -41.34
CA GLN A 257 27.31 17.80 -40.76
C GLN A 257 28.62 16.99 -40.78
N PHE A 258 28.52 15.65 -40.50
CA PHE A 258 29.69 14.78 -40.58
C PHE A 258 30.26 14.64 -42.00
N LYS A 259 29.41 14.72 -43.03
CA LYS A 259 29.85 14.71 -44.45
C LYS A 259 30.49 16.01 -44.93
N GLN A 260 30.30 17.11 -44.19
CA GLN A 260 30.82 18.44 -44.53
C GLN A 260 32.09 18.83 -43.75
N ARG A 261 32.59 17.96 -42.89
CA ARG A 261 33.90 18.17 -42.25
C ARG A 261 34.99 17.69 -43.20
N PRO A 262 35.94 18.60 -43.61
CA PRO A 262 37.01 18.26 -44.54
C PRO A 262 37.97 17.19 -43.98
#